data_241de8d0068dc8b14f786da272a90126
#
_entry.id   241de8d0068dc8b14f786da272a90126
#
_cell.length_a   1.000
_cell.length_b   1.000
_cell.length_c   1.000
_cell.angle_alpha   90.00
_cell.angle_beta   90.00
_cell.angle_gamma   90.00
#
_symmetry.space_group_name_H-M   'P 1'
#
loop_
_entity.id
_entity.type
_entity.pdbx_description
1 polymer ?
#
loop_
_entity_poly.entity_id
_entity_poly.type
_entity_poly.pdbx_seq_one_letter_code
_entity_poly.pdbx_strand_id
1 'polypeptide(L)'
;MRVLLAEDDTLLGEGIQTALRRALMAVAWVQDGVAALAALRQEPFDAAVMDLGLPRMDGTAVIRDARRAGVRTPILALTARDQVSDRVQGLELGADDYMGKPFDTDELVARIRALHRRSSGQNSIRMEHGALVLDPAAHLATYEGRLLDLPRREFALLQLLLENAGRVVSREAAQQRLYGWNEDRDS
;
A
#
# COMPACT_ATOMS: atom_id res chain seq x y z
N MET A 1 -2.44 -7.07 4.14
CA MET A 1 -1.53 -6.68 3.05
C MET A 1 -0.10 -6.90 3.52
N ARG A 2 0.72 -7.61 2.74
CA ARG A 2 2.12 -7.92 3.05
C ARG A 2 3.04 -7.09 2.15
N VAL A 3 3.93 -6.31 2.75
CA VAL A 3 4.81 -5.36 2.05
C VAL A 3 6.26 -5.75 2.26
N LEU A 4 7.04 -5.80 1.17
CA LEU A 4 8.49 -5.85 1.25
C LEU A 4 9.02 -4.41 1.38
N LEU A 5 9.85 -4.15 2.37
CA LEU A 5 10.61 -2.92 2.52
C LEU A 5 12.10 -3.23 2.27
N ALA A 6 12.69 -2.59 1.28
CA ALA A 6 14.12 -2.65 0.99
C ALA A 6 14.71 -1.25 1.19
N GLU A 7 15.39 -1.04 2.31
CA GLU A 7 15.97 0.23 2.76
C GLU A 7 17.15 -0.09 3.67
N ASP A 8 18.32 0.49 3.41
CA ASP A 8 19.55 0.25 4.16
C ASP A 8 19.74 1.26 5.30
N ASP A 9 19.15 2.46 5.20
CA ASP A 9 19.13 3.41 6.31
C ASP A 9 18.22 2.90 7.42
N THR A 10 18.82 2.56 8.56
CA THR A 10 18.11 1.96 9.69
C THR A 10 17.06 2.89 10.27
N LEU A 11 17.37 4.20 10.42
CA LEU A 11 16.43 5.18 10.97
C LEU A 11 15.21 5.36 10.07
N LEU A 12 15.45 5.52 8.77
CA LEU A 12 14.39 5.67 7.79
C LEU A 12 13.56 4.38 7.68
N GLY A 13 14.23 3.23 7.64
CA GLY A 13 13.59 1.91 7.58
C GLY A 13 12.69 1.63 8.78
N GLU A 14 13.14 1.96 10.01
CA GLU A 14 12.33 1.85 11.23
C GLU A 14 11.10 2.78 11.18
N GLY A 15 11.28 4.01 10.71
CA GLY A 15 10.19 4.97 10.52
C GLY A 15 9.13 4.46 9.55
N ILE A 16 9.55 3.98 8.37
CA ILE A 16 8.68 3.40 7.36
C ILE A 16 7.97 2.15 7.90
N GLN A 17 8.73 1.23 8.52
CA GLN A 17 8.17 0.00 9.09
C GLN A 17 7.08 0.31 10.13
N THR A 18 7.33 1.30 10.99
CA THR A 18 6.37 1.72 12.02
C THR A 18 5.10 2.28 11.39
N ALA A 19 5.21 3.14 10.37
CA ALA A 19 4.07 3.70 9.66
C ALA A 19 3.24 2.62 8.97
N LEU A 20 3.90 1.68 8.28
CA LEU A 20 3.23 0.56 7.61
C LEU A 20 2.51 -0.37 8.59
N ARG A 21 3.15 -0.68 9.74
CA ARG A 21 2.51 -1.50 10.80
C ARG A 21 1.32 -0.80 11.42
N ARG A 22 1.37 0.52 11.65
CA ARG A 22 0.22 1.32 12.10
C ARG A 22 -0.92 1.29 11.09
N ALA A 23 -0.59 1.20 9.80
CA ALA A 23 -1.56 1.03 8.72
C ALA A 23 -2.06 -0.42 8.56
N LEU A 24 -1.73 -1.34 9.52
CA LEU A 24 -2.07 -2.77 9.56
C LEU A 24 -1.52 -3.57 8.38
N MET A 25 -0.30 -3.23 7.96
CA MET A 25 0.44 -3.99 6.96
C MET A 25 1.49 -4.86 7.64
N ALA A 26 1.65 -6.11 7.18
CA ALA A 26 2.76 -6.96 7.58
C ALA A 26 3.98 -6.57 6.75
N VAL A 27 5.11 -6.32 7.40
CA VAL A 27 6.33 -5.82 6.75
C VAL A 27 7.45 -6.81 6.89
N ALA A 28 8.02 -7.24 5.76
CA ALA A 28 9.31 -7.88 5.67
C ALA A 28 10.34 -6.82 5.29
N TRP A 29 11.37 -6.63 6.10
CA TRP A 29 12.39 -5.61 5.86
C TRP A 29 13.74 -6.25 5.57
N VAL A 30 14.37 -5.80 4.50
CA VAL A 30 15.71 -6.18 4.04
C VAL A 30 16.55 -4.92 3.80
N GLN A 31 17.87 -5.03 3.93
CA GLN A 31 18.77 -3.88 3.91
C GLN A 31 19.74 -3.88 2.73
N ASP A 32 19.58 -4.79 1.78
CA ASP A 32 20.38 -4.83 0.55
C ASP A 32 19.59 -5.35 -0.65
N GLY A 33 20.06 -5.00 -1.84
CA GLY A 33 19.35 -5.35 -3.08
C GLY A 33 19.39 -6.84 -3.41
N VAL A 34 20.40 -7.60 -2.97
CA VAL A 34 20.47 -9.04 -3.22
C VAL A 34 19.40 -9.75 -2.40
N ALA A 35 19.26 -9.37 -1.12
CA ALA A 35 18.21 -9.88 -0.26
C ALA A 35 16.82 -9.48 -0.78
N ALA A 36 16.66 -8.24 -1.27
CA ALA A 36 15.43 -7.76 -1.86
C ALA A 36 14.99 -8.58 -3.08
N LEU A 37 15.91 -8.83 -4.01
CA LEU A 37 15.64 -9.64 -5.19
C LEU A 37 15.29 -11.09 -4.83
N ALA A 38 16.01 -11.67 -3.88
CA ALA A 38 15.73 -13.02 -3.41
C ALA A 38 14.33 -13.12 -2.79
N ALA A 39 13.96 -12.17 -1.91
CA ALA A 39 12.63 -12.11 -1.30
C ALA A 39 11.52 -12.00 -2.36
N LEU A 40 11.66 -11.08 -3.33
CA LEU A 40 10.68 -10.89 -4.40
C LEU A 40 10.48 -12.14 -5.28
N ARG A 41 11.49 -12.98 -5.42
CA ARG A 41 11.41 -14.22 -6.21
C ARG A 41 10.83 -15.40 -5.44
N GLN A 42 11.03 -15.43 -4.14
CA GLN A 42 10.71 -16.59 -3.30
C GLN A 42 9.36 -16.47 -2.61
N GLU A 43 8.89 -15.27 -2.35
CA GLU A 43 7.72 -15.02 -1.53
C GLU A 43 6.73 -14.06 -2.21
N PRO A 44 5.42 -14.27 -2.02
CA PRO A 44 4.41 -13.34 -2.52
C PRO A 44 4.33 -12.08 -1.63
N PHE A 45 4.36 -10.92 -2.27
CA PHE A 45 4.10 -9.64 -1.64
C PHE A 45 2.98 -8.91 -2.40
N ASP A 46 2.16 -8.17 -1.65
CA ASP A 46 1.09 -7.33 -2.21
C ASP A 46 1.64 -6.02 -2.79
N ALA A 47 2.77 -5.54 -2.25
CA ALA A 47 3.53 -4.41 -2.74
C ALA A 47 4.97 -4.47 -2.23
N ALA A 48 5.87 -3.72 -2.86
CA ALA A 48 7.23 -3.51 -2.39
C ALA A 48 7.57 -2.02 -2.37
N VAL A 49 8.32 -1.61 -1.35
CA VAL A 49 8.98 -0.30 -1.25
C VAL A 49 10.47 -0.56 -1.46
N MET A 50 11.07 0.11 -2.44
CA MET A 50 12.43 -0.17 -2.89
C MET A 50 13.26 1.10 -2.92
N ASP A 51 14.23 1.23 -2.03
CA ASP A 51 15.25 2.26 -2.21
C ASP A 51 16.11 1.95 -3.45
N LEU A 52 16.37 2.96 -4.25
CA LEU A 52 17.24 2.82 -5.41
C LEU A 52 18.72 2.78 -5.02
N GLY A 53 19.11 3.39 -3.91
CA GLY A 53 20.50 3.46 -3.42
C GLY A 53 20.96 2.25 -2.60
N LEU A 54 20.35 1.08 -2.73
CA LEU A 54 20.68 -0.10 -1.94
C LEU A 54 22.12 -0.59 -2.14
N PRO A 55 22.79 -1.06 -1.07
CA PRO A 55 24.10 -1.70 -1.19
C PRO A 55 24.01 -3.08 -1.85
N ARG A 56 25.14 -3.59 -2.32
CA ARG A 56 25.37 -4.88 -2.97
C ARG A 56 24.72 -5.02 -4.35
N MET A 57 23.47 -4.57 -4.50
CA MET A 57 22.76 -4.50 -5.77
C MET A 57 21.88 -3.27 -5.75
N ASP A 58 22.08 -2.38 -6.69
CA ASP A 58 21.27 -1.17 -6.86
C ASP A 58 19.80 -1.50 -7.07
N GLY A 59 18.90 -0.70 -6.47
CA GLY A 59 17.46 -0.95 -6.54
C GLY A 59 16.89 -0.95 -7.96
N THR A 60 17.48 -0.19 -8.89
CA THR A 60 17.08 -0.22 -10.31
C THR A 60 17.40 -1.57 -10.93
N ALA A 61 18.57 -2.15 -10.60
CA ALA A 61 18.93 -3.50 -11.03
C ALA A 61 18.00 -4.56 -10.42
N VAL A 62 17.63 -4.41 -9.14
CA VAL A 62 16.67 -5.30 -8.48
C VAL A 62 15.33 -5.28 -9.22
N ILE A 63 14.77 -4.09 -9.51
CA ILE A 63 13.49 -3.94 -10.21
C ILE A 63 13.55 -4.60 -11.57
N ARG A 64 14.57 -4.26 -12.38
CA ARG A 64 14.76 -4.83 -13.71
C ARG A 64 14.83 -6.35 -13.69
N ASP A 65 15.64 -6.92 -12.79
CA ASP A 65 15.87 -8.36 -12.73
C ASP A 65 14.67 -9.11 -12.13
N ALA A 66 13.90 -8.48 -11.22
CA ALA A 66 12.61 -8.98 -10.75
C ALA A 66 11.60 -9.05 -11.90
N ARG A 67 11.49 -7.99 -12.72
CA ARG A 67 10.58 -7.96 -13.88
C ARG A 67 10.96 -8.99 -14.94
N ARG A 68 12.26 -9.16 -15.22
CA ARG A 68 12.77 -10.23 -16.11
C ARG A 68 12.44 -11.62 -15.60
N ALA A 69 12.42 -11.81 -14.29
CA ALA A 69 12.03 -13.07 -13.66
C ALA A 69 10.49 -13.28 -13.58
N GLY A 70 9.68 -12.37 -14.13
CA GLY A 70 8.23 -12.46 -14.15
C GLY A 70 7.54 -12.02 -12.84
N VAL A 71 8.27 -11.40 -11.91
CA VAL A 71 7.69 -10.84 -10.68
C VAL A 71 6.76 -9.69 -11.04
N ARG A 72 5.50 -9.78 -10.61
CA ARG A 72 4.46 -8.77 -10.86
C ARG A 72 4.09 -7.94 -9.64
N THR A 73 4.75 -8.16 -8.52
CA THR A 73 4.56 -7.35 -7.31
C THR A 73 4.70 -5.88 -7.64
N PRO A 74 3.72 -5.01 -7.34
CA PRO A 74 3.84 -3.58 -7.59
C PRO A 74 4.94 -2.98 -6.71
N ILE A 75 5.77 -2.12 -7.31
CA ILE A 75 6.97 -1.56 -6.68
C ILE A 75 6.86 -0.04 -6.65
N LEU A 76 6.92 0.53 -5.44
CA LEU A 76 7.15 1.95 -5.19
C LEU A 76 8.65 2.17 -5.01
N ALA A 77 9.29 2.88 -5.93
CA ALA A 77 10.71 3.21 -5.82
C ALA A 77 10.91 4.49 -5.02
N LEU A 78 11.83 4.46 -4.06
CA LEU A 78 12.29 5.63 -3.31
C LEU A 78 13.57 6.16 -3.95
N THR A 79 13.65 7.47 -4.18
CA THR A 79 14.80 8.09 -4.85
C THR A 79 15.24 9.36 -4.14
N ALA A 80 16.54 9.68 -4.15
CA ALA A 80 17.03 10.99 -3.72
C ALA A 80 16.55 12.09 -4.69
N ARG A 81 16.29 13.29 -4.17
CA ARG A 81 15.70 14.42 -4.94
C ARG A 81 16.51 14.85 -6.15
N ASP A 82 17.81 14.61 -6.15
CA ASP A 82 18.74 15.11 -7.17
C ASP A 82 18.76 14.25 -8.44
N GLN A 83 18.08 13.13 -8.45
CA GLN A 83 17.98 12.18 -9.57
C GLN A 83 16.69 12.35 -10.39
N VAL A 84 16.27 13.58 -10.65
CA VAL A 84 15.09 13.87 -11.51
C VAL A 84 15.29 13.34 -12.93
N SER A 85 16.53 13.24 -13.43
CA SER A 85 16.89 12.56 -14.66
C SER A 85 16.59 11.05 -14.65
N ASP A 86 16.68 10.42 -13.47
CA ASP A 86 16.44 8.99 -13.31
C ASP A 86 14.95 8.64 -13.25
N ARG A 87 14.07 9.62 -12.99
CA ARG A 87 12.62 9.43 -13.04
C ARG A 87 12.12 9.06 -14.45
N VAL A 88 12.70 9.62 -15.48
CA VAL A 88 12.33 9.32 -16.87
C VAL A 88 12.88 7.96 -17.28
N GLN A 89 14.12 7.63 -16.88
CA GLN A 89 14.70 6.30 -17.10
C GLN A 89 14.04 5.23 -16.22
N GLY A 90 13.60 5.59 -15.02
CA GLY A 90 13.01 4.64 -14.06
C GLY A 90 11.63 4.12 -14.46
N LEU A 91 10.79 4.90 -15.14
CA LEU A 91 9.52 4.42 -15.72
C LEU A 91 9.75 3.33 -16.78
N GLU A 92 10.86 3.40 -17.51
CA GLU A 92 11.27 2.36 -18.46
C GLU A 92 11.82 1.09 -17.77
N LEU A 93 12.21 1.18 -16.47
CA LEU A 93 12.81 0.08 -15.73
C LEU A 93 11.79 -0.82 -15.01
N GLY A 94 10.49 -0.48 -15.02
CA GLY A 94 9.43 -1.36 -14.53
C GLY A 94 8.98 -1.14 -13.08
N ALA A 95 9.35 -0.02 -12.43
CA ALA A 95 8.66 0.41 -11.22
C ALA A 95 7.27 0.95 -11.55
N ASP A 96 6.32 0.79 -10.62
CA ASP A 96 4.93 1.18 -10.84
C ASP A 96 4.63 2.60 -10.33
N ASP A 97 5.45 3.13 -9.43
CA ASP A 97 5.40 4.52 -8.94
C ASP A 97 6.75 4.92 -8.33
N TYR A 98 6.96 6.23 -8.17
CA TYR A 98 8.19 6.83 -7.63
C TYR A 98 7.88 7.86 -6.56
N MET A 99 8.74 7.92 -5.53
CA MET A 99 8.65 8.91 -4.47
C MET A 99 10.03 9.46 -4.14
N GLY A 100 10.17 10.80 -4.14
CA GLY A 100 11.42 11.48 -3.79
C GLY A 100 11.61 11.60 -2.28
N LYS A 101 12.81 11.30 -1.77
CA LYS A 101 13.23 11.59 -0.39
C LYS A 101 13.58 13.11 -0.25
N PRO A 102 13.19 13.79 0.84
CA PRO A 102 12.35 13.34 1.95
C PRO A 102 10.86 13.32 1.60
N PHE A 103 10.11 12.43 2.23
CA PHE A 103 8.68 12.25 1.99
C PHE A 103 7.90 12.14 3.30
N ASP A 104 6.59 12.32 3.20
CA ASP A 104 5.64 12.06 4.27
C ASP A 104 5.27 10.57 4.31
N THR A 105 5.26 9.97 5.51
CA THR A 105 4.93 8.55 5.70
C THR A 105 3.46 8.24 5.38
N ASP A 106 2.54 9.19 5.56
CA ASP A 106 1.13 9.01 5.22
C ASP A 106 0.95 9.01 3.70
N GLU A 107 1.71 9.83 2.95
CA GLU A 107 1.76 9.78 1.49
C GLU A 107 2.29 8.42 1.01
N LEU A 108 3.36 7.91 1.63
CA LEU A 108 3.91 6.59 1.30
C LEU A 108 2.87 5.49 1.48
N VAL A 109 2.17 5.46 2.61
CA VAL A 109 1.10 4.50 2.88
C VAL A 109 -0.03 4.59 1.85
N ALA A 110 -0.45 5.81 1.49
CA ALA A 110 -1.50 6.04 0.50
C ALA A 110 -1.10 5.52 -0.89
N ARG A 111 0.15 5.75 -1.31
CA ARG A 111 0.69 5.26 -2.60
C ARG A 111 0.77 3.75 -2.65
N ILE A 112 1.23 3.09 -1.58
CA ILE A 112 1.30 1.62 -1.50
C ILE A 112 -0.10 1.01 -1.63
N ARG A 113 -1.11 1.57 -0.96
CA ARG A 113 -2.49 1.13 -1.11
C ARG A 113 -3.02 1.31 -2.54
N ALA A 114 -2.70 2.43 -3.18
CA ALA A 114 -3.10 2.70 -4.56
C ALA A 114 -2.44 1.71 -5.55
N LEU A 115 -1.18 1.37 -5.34
CA LEU A 115 -0.45 0.37 -6.14
C LEU A 115 -1.06 -1.02 -6.02
N HIS A 116 -1.28 -1.48 -4.79
CA HIS A 116 -1.92 -2.78 -4.54
C HIS A 116 -3.30 -2.88 -5.20
N ARG A 117 -4.12 -1.83 -5.10
CA ARG A 117 -5.43 -1.78 -5.76
C ARG A 117 -5.33 -1.94 -7.27
N ARG A 118 -4.39 -1.24 -7.92
CA ARG A 118 -4.20 -1.34 -9.38
C ARG A 118 -3.75 -2.74 -9.82
N SER A 119 -2.88 -3.38 -9.04
CA SER A 119 -2.30 -4.68 -9.38
C SER A 119 -3.24 -5.85 -9.14
N SER A 120 -4.10 -5.76 -8.13
CA SER A 120 -5.02 -6.84 -7.75
C SER A 120 -6.20 -7.00 -8.71
N GLY A 121 -6.29 -6.18 -9.76
CA GLY A 121 -7.47 -6.18 -10.66
C GLY A 121 -8.76 -5.82 -9.90
N GLN A 122 -8.66 -5.57 -8.63
CA GLN A 122 -9.69 -4.93 -7.87
C GLN A 122 -9.75 -3.48 -8.35
N ASN A 123 -10.48 -3.27 -9.45
CA ASN A 123 -11.29 -2.08 -9.53
C ASN A 123 -12.05 -2.10 -8.21
N SER A 124 -11.54 -1.41 -7.19
CA SER A 124 -12.35 -1.12 -6.04
C SER A 124 -13.59 -0.49 -6.63
N ILE A 125 -14.69 -1.22 -6.55
CA ILE A 125 -15.95 -0.66 -6.97
C ILE A 125 -16.11 0.52 -6.04
N ARG A 126 -15.76 1.71 -6.53
CA ARG A 126 -16.11 2.93 -5.84
C ARG A 126 -17.60 2.83 -5.64
N MET A 127 -18.02 2.76 -4.40
CA MET A 127 -19.43 2.72 -4.08
C MET A 127 -19.92 4.15 -4.16
N GLU A 128 -20.79 4.42 -5.12
CA GLU A 128 -21.40 5.74 -5.31
C GLU A 128 -22.88 5.66 -4.95
N HIS A 129 -23.31 6.54 -4.08
CA HIS A 129 -24.71 6.70 -3.73
C HIS A 129 -25.06 8.19 -3.61
N GLY A 130 -25.67 8.74 -4.65
CA GLY A 130 -25.88 10.18 -4.77
C GLY A 130 -24.54 10.92 -4.85
N ALA A 131 -24.32 11.87 -3.96
CA ALA A 131 -23.09 12.65 -3.87
C ALA A 131 -22.00 11.99 -3.00
N LEU A 132 -22.32 10.84 -2.38
CA LEU A 132 -21.39 10.08 -1.54
C LEU A 132 -20.59 9.11 -2.41
N VAL A 133 -19.26 9.17 -2.29
CA VAL A 133 -18.32 8.25 -2.94
C VAL A 133 -17.45 7.62 -1.85
N LEU A 134 -17.44 6.29 -1.79
CA LEU A 134 -16.60 5.51 -0.90
C LEU A 134 -15.58 4.71 -1.73
N ASP A 135 -14.31 4.84 -1.43
CA ASP A 135 -13.23 4.01 -1.96
C ASP A 135 -12.71 3.09 -0.83
N PRO A 136 -13.16 1.83 -0.75
CA PRO A 136 -12.77 0.93 0.32
C PRO A 136 -11.28 0.61 0.33
N ALA A 137 -10.65 0.56 -0.85
CA ALA A 137 -9.24 0.21 -0.96
C ALA A 137 -8.32 1.37 -0.55
N ALA A 138 -8.72 2.62 -0.84
CA ALA A 138 -8.01 3.81 -0.38
C ALA A 138 -8.38 4.19 1.07
N HIS A 139 -9.42 3.56 1.64
CA HIS A 139 -10.05 3.95 2.91
C HIS A 139 -10.47 5.43 2.91
N LEU A 140 -11.04 5.88 1.80
CA LEU A 140 -11.47 7.27 1.60
C LEU A 140 -12.97 7.32 1.37
N ALA A 141 -13.61 8.30 1.99
CA ALA A 141 -15.00 8.68 1.73
C ALA A 141 -15.08 10.16 1.39
N THR A 142 -15.86 10.51 0.39
CA THR A 142 -16.14 11.90 0.03
C THR A 142 -17.63 12.13 -0.12
N TYR A 143 -18.10 13.31 0.28
CA TYR A 143 -19.46 13.79 0.02
C TYR A 143 -19.39 15.13 -0.71
N GLU A 144 -20.06 15.23 -1.84
CA GLU A 144 -19.96 16.40 -2.74
C GLU A 144 -18.51 16.80 -3.06
N GLY A 145 -17.63 15.80 -3.22
CA GLY A 145 -16.20 16.02 -3.50
C GLY A 145 -15.36 16.46 -2.29
N ARG A 146 -15.95 16.61 -1.11
CA ARG A 146 -15.22 16.96 0.14
C ARG A 146 -14.87 15.66 0.89
N LEU A 147 -13.62 15.56 1.33
CA LEU A 147 -13.15 14.43 2.12
C LEU A 147 -13.90 14.38 3.46
N LEU A 148 -14.39 13.19 3.81
CA LEU A 148 -14.96 12.90 5.12
C LEU A 148 -13.86 12.26 5.99
N ASP A 149 -13.59 12.86 7.14
CA ASP A 149 -12.71 12.28 8.17
C ASP A 149 -13.54 11.33 9.04
N LEU A 150 -13.52 10.04 8.68
CA LEU A 150 -14.30 9.01 9.34
C LEU A 150 -13.39 8.10 10.17
N PRO A 151 -13.63 7.94 11.48
CA PRO A 151 -13.04 6.88 12.27
C PRO A 151 -13.27 5.51 11.64
N ARG A 152 -12.36 4.55 11.87
CA ARG A 152 -12.40 3.22 11.23
C ARG A 152 -13.75 2.50 11.36
N ARG A 153 -14.39 2.60 12.52
CA ARG A 153 -15.69 1.96 12.75
C ARG A 153 -16.79 2.62 11.92
N GLU A 154 -16.77 3.94 11.82
CA GLU A 154 -17.74 4.68 11.02
C GLU A 154 -17.55 4.39 9.53
N PHE A 155 -16.29 4.33 9.06
CA PHE A 155 -15.98 3.94 7.69
C PHE A 155 -16.46 2.51 7.38
N ALA A 156 -16.20 1.54 8.28
CA ALA A 156 -16.64 0.16 8.11
C ALA A 156 -18.17 0.03 8.11
N LEU A 157 -18.86 0.81 8.92
CA LEU A 157 -20.32 0.87 8.94
C LEU A 157 -20.86 1.47 7.65
N LEU A 158 -20.28 2.60 7.19
CA LEU A 158 -20.66 3.24 5.94
C LEU A 158 -20.46 2.30 4.74
N GLN A 159 -19.35 1.59 4.70
CA GLN A 159 -19.08 0.57 3.69
C GLN A 159 -20.14 -0.53 3.70
N LEU A 160 -20.47 -1.09 4.87
CA LEU A 160 -21.50 -2.11 5.01
C LEU A 160 -22.87 -1.63 4.51
N LEU A 161 -23.24 -0.39 4.83
CA LEU A 161 -24.50 0.19 4.38
C LEU A 161 -24.54 0.40 2.88
N LEU A 162 -23.46 0.86 2.27
CA LEU A 162 -23.35 1.03 0.82
C LEU A 162 -23.33 -0.31 0.07
N GLU A 163 -22.65 -1.34 0.61
CA GLU A 163 -22.67 -2.71 0.06
C GLU A 163 -24.10 -3.30 0.03
N ASN A 164 -24.96 -2.82 0.92
CA ASN A 164 -26.34 -3.24 1.06
C ASN A 164 -27.35 -2.14 0.70
N ALA A 165 -26.97 -1.18 -0.14
CA ALA A 165 -27.85 -0.09 -0.52
C ALA A 165 -29.20 -0.62 -1.08
N GLY A 166 -30.31 -0.11 -0.55
CA GLY A 166 -31.65 -0.58 -0.87
C GLY A 166 -32.10 -1.85 -0.13
N ARG A 167 -31.29 -2.38 0.81
CA ARG A 167 -31.64 -3.52 1.65
C ARG A 167 -31.56 -3.12 3.13
N VAL A 168 -32.35 -3.81 3.97
CA VAL A 168 -32.27 -3.62 5.42
C VAL A 168 -31.05 -4.38 5.95
N VAL A 169 -30.18 -3.69 6.66
CA VAL A 169 -29.06 -4.29 7.40
C VAL A 169 -29.50 -4.49 8.84
N SER A 170 -29.43 -5.72 9.36
CA SER A 170 -29.77 -5.98 10.76
C SER A 170 -28.71 -5.41 11.71
N ARG A 171 -29.14 -5.13 12.94
CA ARG A 171 -28.23 -4.64 13.98
C ARG A 171 -27.13 -5.66 14.29
N GLU A 172 -27.46 -6.94 14.26
CA GLU A 172 -26.54 -8.05 14.49
C GLU A 172 -25.46 -8.10 13.38
N ALA A 173 -25.86 -7.95 12.11
CA ALA A 173 -24.92 -7.92 10.98
C ALA A 173 -23.95 -6.71 11.09
N ALA A 174 -24.48 -5.55 11.50
CA ALA A 174 -23.65 -4.37 11.75
C ALA A 174 -22.67 -4.59 12.90
N GLN A 175 -23.14 -5.20 14.00
CA GLN A 175 -22.28 -5.52 15.15
C GLN A 175 -21.19 -6.53 14.80
N GLN A 176 -21.51 -7.63 14.08
CA GLN A 176 -20.52 -8.60 13.62
C GLN A 176 -19.43 -7.96 12.77
N ARG A 177 -19.80 -7.06 11.84
CA ARG A 177 -18.83 -6.36 11.01
C ARG A 177 -17.94 -5.40 11.80
N LEU A 178 -18.49 -4.76 12.85
CA LEU A 178 -17.77 -3.77 13.67
C LEU A 178 -16.91 -4.39 14.78
N TYR A 179 -17.30 -5.54 15.31
CA TYR A 179 -16.68 -6.17 16.48
C TYR A 179 -16.00 -7.50 16.19
N GLY A 180 -16.31 -8.19 15.09
CA GLY A 180 -15.67 -9.46 14.70
C GLY A 180 -14.17 -9.39 14.40
N TRP A 181 -13.57 -8.21 14.50
CA TRP A 181 -12.13 -7.98 14.35
C TRP A 181 -11.36 -7.90 15.67
N ASN A 182 -12.06 -8.03 16.82
CA ASN A 182 -11.43 -7.88 18.14
C ASN A 182 -11.18 -9.22 18.86
N GLU A 183 -11.66 -10.36 18.34
CA GLU A 183 -11.52 -11.64 19.06
C GLU A 183 -10.20 -12.40 18.75
N ASP A 184 -9.40 -11.94 17.79
CA ASP A 184 -8.11 -12.61 17.44
C ASP A 184 -6.88 -12.03 18.16
N ARG A 185 -7.04 -11.30 19.27
CA ARG A 185 -5.92 -10.67 20.00
C ARG A 185 -5.73 -11.05 21.45
N ASP A 186 -6.53 -12.00 21.98
CA ASP A 186 -6.31 -12.57 23.33
C ASP A 186 -6.33 -14.10 23.25
N SER A 187 -5.24 -14.67 22.77
CA SER A 187 -4.83 -16.06 23.03
C SER A 187 -3.34 -16.20 22.81
#